data_0f461db157ad4a7bfaf091a340d6e3c9
#
_entry.id   0f461db157ad4a7bfaf091a340d6e3c9
#
_cell.length_a   1.000
_cell.length_b   1.000
_cell.length_c   1.000
_cell.angle_alpha   90.00
_cell.angle_beta   90.00
_cell.angle_gamma   90.00
#
_symmetry.space_group_name_H-M   'P 1'
#
loop_
_entity.id
_entity.type
_entity.pdbx_description
1 polymer ?
#
loop_
_entity_poly.entity_id
_entity_poly.type
_entity_poly.pdbx_seq_one_letter_code
_entity_poly.pdbx_strand_id
1 'polypeptide(L)'
;MALCIYLFLSFLLGKEYSFVRIVLSFTALSSIGNSNWYVFAILAMYSIVYISFKQCKKHSMTLCVLFTILYIVMMDIIKDQAWWYNIILCFPAGMILSKYKDRVCSIIQKPVFFVFMITLALVLYLFSFSILAYEIISIAFCFLIVDVCAFKEIKNDIFHFLGQYVFEIYILQRISMNIFDRYLNDWIYLIVCILVTFVLAYNFKKLETKVDGLHIFKNFS
;
A
#
# COMPACT_ATOMS: atom_id res chain seq x y z
N MET A 1 -11.11 -13.60 -6.03
CA MET A 1 -12.43 -12.93 -6.13
C MET A 1 -12.31 -11.54 -6.76
N ALA A 2 -11.57 -10.58 -6.22
CA ALA A 2 -11.43 -9.23 -6.82
C ALA A 2 -10.96 -9.26 -8.28
N LEU A 3 -9.97 -10.09 -8.61
CA LEU A 3 -9.47 -10.24 -9.97
C LEU A 3 -10.55 -10.67 -10.97
N CYS A 4 -11.46 -11.56 -10.58
CA CYS A 4 -12.58 -11.99 -11.42
C CYS A 4 -13.54 -10.83 -11.70
N ILE A 5 -13.76 -9.94 -10.73
CA ILE A 5 -14.58 -8.73 -10.91
C ILE A 5 -13.91 -7.81 -11.94
N TYR A 6 -12.58 -7.62 -11.86
CA TYR A 6 -11.84 -6.83 -12.84
C TYR A 6 -11.86 -7.42 -14.25
N LEU A 7 -11.74 -8.75 -14.37
CA LEU A 7 -11.86 -9.43 -15.67
C LEU A 7 -13.25 -9.23 -16.28
N PHE A 8 -14.29 -9.42 -15.47
CA PHE A 8 -15.66 -9.23 -15.91
C PHE A 8 -15.93 -7.78 -16.35
N LEU A 9 -15.49 -6.80 -15.56
CA LEU A 9 -15.61 -5.39 -15.93
C LEU A 9 -14.81 -5.04 -17.18
N SER A 10 -13.61 -5.57 -17.31
CA SER A 10 -12.80 -5.34 -18.52
C SER A 10 -13.47 -5.88 -19.76
N PHE A 11 -14.12 -7.03 -19.66
CA PHE A 11 -14.93 -7.59 -20.73
C PHE A 11 -16.11 -6.69 -21.09
N LEU A 12 -16.86 -6.20 -20.08
CA LEU A 12 -17.96 -5.27 -20.29
C LEU A 12 -17.53 -3.93 -20.91
N LEU A 13 -16.34 -3.46 -20.59
CA LEU A 13 -15.75 -2.21 -21.11
C LEU A 13 -15.05 -2.40 -22.47
N GLY A 14 -15.11 -3.60 -23.07
CA GLY A 14 -14.49 -3.90 -24.35
C GLY A 14 -12.94 -3.85 -24.30
N LYS A 15 -12.32 -4.03 -23.13
CA LYS A 15 -10.85 -4.08 -23.00
C LYS A 15 -10.36 -5.50 -23.27
N GLU A 16 -9.55 -5.66 -24.30
CA GLU A 16 -8.93 -6.94 -24.63
C GLU A 16 -7.57 -7.06 -23.93
N TYR A 17 -7.37 -8.17 -23.23
CA TYR A 17 -6.08 -8.53 -22.65
C TYR A 17 -5.58 -9.85 -23.24
N SER A 18 -4.28 -9.94 -23.53
CA SER A 18 -3.67 -11.21 -23.93
C SER A 18 -3.80 -12.25 -22.80
N PHE A 19 -3.92 -13.52 -23.18
CA PHE A 19 -4.01 -14.63 -22.22
C PHE A 19 -2.83 -14.63 -21.24
N VAL A 20 -1.61 -14.36 -21.73
CA VAL A 20 -0.40 -14.26 -20.90
C VAL A 20 -0.55 -13.17 -19.83
N ARG A 21 -1.10 -12.00 -20.19
CA ARG A 21 -1.32 -10.90 -19.26
C ARG A 21 -2.34 -11.25 -18.17
N ILE A 22 -3.38 -12.00 -18.53
CA ILE A 22 -4.37 -12.50 -17.56
C ILE A 22 -3.72 -13.46 -16.58
N VAL A 23 -2.96 -14.45 -17.06
CA VAL A 23 -2.25 -15.42 -16.21
C VAL A 23 -1.26 -14.72 -15.29
N LEU A 24 -0.45 -13.79 -15.80
CA LEU A 24 0.50 -13.01 -14.99
C LEU A 24 -0.21 -12.10 -13.96
N SER A 25 -1.46 -11.72 -14.18
CA SER A 25 -2.21 -10.92 -13.21
C SER A 25 -2.62 -11.73 -11.97
N PHE A 26 -2.74 -13.06 -12.06
CA PHE A 26 -2.97 -13.93 -10.89
C PHE A 26 -1.74 -14.02 -9.98
N THR A 27 -0.55 -13.84 -10.51
CA THR A 27 0.70 -13.78 -9.74
C THR A 27 1.08 -12.37 -9.31
N ALA A 28 0.20 -11.40 -9.55
CA ALA A 28 0.42 -9.97 -9.33
C ALA A 28 1.56 -9.34 -10.18
N LEU A 29 2.16 -10.08 -11.11
CA LEU A 29 3.24 -9.61 -11.99
C LEU A 29 2.75 -8.69 -13.12
N SER A 30 1.46 -8.68 -13.41
CA SER A 30 0.83 -7.83 -14.41
C SER A 30 -0.46 -7.21 -13.87
N SER A 31 -0.94 -6.14 -14.50
CA SER A 31 -2.19 -5.47 -14.13
C SER A 31 -3.21 -5.53 -15.28
N ILE A 32 -4.44 -5.84 -14.94
CA ILE A 32 -5.62 -5.81 -15.82
C ILE A 32 -6.58 -4.67 -15.44
N GLY A 33 -6.02 -3.52 -15.03
CA GLY A 33 -6.77 -2.36 -14.55
C GLY A 33 -6.91 -2.29 -13.03
N ASN A 34 -6.40 -3.28 -12.29
CA ASN A 34 -6.28 -3.31 -10.83
C ASN A 34 -4.90 -2.84 -10.35
N SER A 35 -4.75 -2.63 -9.04
CA SER A 35 -3.49 -2.20 -8.42
C SER A 35 -2.61 -3.40 -8.02
N ASN A 36 -2.39 -4.35 -8.92
CA ASN A 36 -1.60 -5.57 -8.63
C ASN A 36 -0.16 -5.29 -8.19
N TRP A 37 0.43 -4.18 -8.62
CA TRP A 37 1.74 -3.75 -8.17
C TRP A 37 1.85 -3.70 -6.63
N TYR A 38 0.80 -3.25 -5.96
CA TYR A 38 0.77 -3.18 -4.50
C TYR A 38 0.75 -4.57 -3.86
N VAL A 39 -0.06 -5.48 -4.39
CA VAL A 39 -0.12 -6.87 -3.91
C VAL A 39 1.23 -7.54 -4.09
N PHE A 40 1.87 -7.34 -5.24
CA PHE A 40 3.22 -7.85 -5.50
C PHE A 40 4.24 -7.28 -4.53
N ALA A 41 4.23 -5.95 -4.32
CA ALA A 41 5.16 -5.28 -3.40
C ALA A 41 5.01 -5.80 -1.96
N ILE A 42 3.77 -5.97 -1.46
CA ILE A 42 3.52 -6.53 -0.14
C ILE A 42 4.04 -7.97 -0.03
N LEU A 43 3.76 -8.82 -1.02
CA LEU A 43 4.24 -10.20 -1.01
C LEU A 43 5.77 -10.27 -1.05
N ALA A 44 6.41 -9.40 -1.83
CA ALA A 44 7.86 -9.27 -1.86
C ALA A 44 8.41 -8.85 -0.49
N MET A 45 7.78 -7.84 0.15
CA MET A 45 8.21 -7.40 1.49
C MET A 45 8.06 -8.49 2.54
N TYR A 46 6.95 -9.22 2.56
CA TYR A 46 6.77 -10.36 3.46
C TYR A 46 7.83 -11.45 3.22
N SER A 47 8.16 -11.73 1.97
CA SER A 47 9.21 -12.68 1.62
C SER A 47 10.58 -12.21 2.11
N ILE A 48 10.91 -10.94 1.92
CA ILE A 48 12.15 -10.31 2.40
C ILE A 48 12.25 -10.43 3.93
N VAL A 49 11.18 -10.11 4.65
CA VAL A 49 11.13 -10.24 6.11
C VAL A 49 11.34 -11.68 6.53
N TYR A 50 10.58 -12.61 5.95
CA TYR A 50 10.70 -14.03 6.28
C TYR A 50 12.13 -14.54 6.10
N ILE A 51 12.74 -14.26 4.95
CA ILE A 51 14.11 -14.67 4.64
C ILE A 51 15.10 -14.02 5.62
N SER A 52 14.98 -12.71 5.86
CA SER A 52 15.88 -11.97 6.75
C SER A 52 15.86 -12.49 8.18
N PHE A 53 14.66 -12.79 8.71
CA PHE A 53 14.52 -13.28 10.08
C PHE A 53 14.85 -14.77 10.22
N LYS A 54 14.65 -15.58 9.17
CA LYS A 54 15.00 -17.00 9.16
C LYS A 54 16.52 -17.20 9.11
N GLN A 55 17.22 -16.44 8.25
CA GLN A 55 18.66 -16.66 8.01
C GLN A 55 19.54 -16.05 9.08
N CYS A 56 19.21 -14.89 9.63
CA CYS A 56 20.11 -14.17 10.50
C CYS A 56 19.38 -13.41 11.62
N LYS A 57 19.08 -14.11 12.73
CA LYS A 57 18.34 -13.52 13.86
C LYS A 57 19.01 -12.25 14.41
N LYS A 58 20.35 -12.20 14.47
CA LYS A 58 21.12 -11.08 15.06
C LYS A 58 21.08 -9.82 14.17
N HIS A 59 21.12 -9.99 12.84
CA HIS A 59 21.22 -8.89 11.87
C HIS A 59 19.97 -8.81 10.95
N SER A 60 18.84 -9.39 11.38
CA SER A 60 17.62 -9.48 10.56
C SER A 60 17.13 -8.13 10.04
N MET A 61 17.18 -7.08 10.86
CA MET A 61 16.78 -5.73 10.44
C MET A 61 17.71 -5.14 9.37
N THR A 62 19.01 -5.32 9.52
CA THR A 62 20.00 -4.85 8.53
C THR A 62 19.81 -5.59 7.20
N LEU A 63 19.60 -6.91 7.25
CA LEU A 63 19.32 -7.70 6.05
C LEU A 63 17.99 -7.28 5.40
N CYS A 64 16.95 -7.02 6.19
CA CYS A 64 15.68 -6.55 5.68
C CYS A 64 15.83 -5.22 4.91
N VAL A 65 16.56 -4.26 5.46
CA VAL A 65 16.85 -2.99 4.78
C VAL A 65 17.67 -3.22 3.51
N LEU A 66 18.72 -4.04 3.56
CA LEU A 66 19.55 -4.34 2.38
C LEU A 66 18.77 -5.02 1.27
N PHE A 67 17.94 -6.01 1.58
CA PHE A 67 17.10 -6.67 0.57
C PHE A 67 16.00 -5.75 0.04
N THR A 68 15.49 -4.82 0.84
CA THR A 68 14.54 -3.81 0.36
C THR A 68 15.21 -2.85 -0.62
N ILE A 69 16.43 -2.40 -0.33
CA ILE A 69 17.21 -1.57 -1.25
C ILE A 69 17.48 -2.33 -2.56
N LEU A 70 17.89 -3.60 -2.46
CA LEU A 70 18.10 -4.46 -3.63
C LEU A 70 16.80 -4.60 -4.46
N TYR A 71 15.65 -4.77 -3.80
CA TYR A 71 14.34 -4.80 -4.46
C TYR A 71 14.07 -3.49 -5.25
N ILE A 72 14.33 -2.32 -4.65
CA ILE A 72 14.13 -1.03 -5.31
C ILE A 72 14.99 -0.94 -6.56
N VAL A 73 16.29 -1.24 -6.44
CA VAL A 73 17.21 -1.20 -7.58
C VAL A 73 16.80 -2.18 -8.69
N MET A 74 16.40 -3.39 -8.33
CA MET A 74 15.92 -4.38 -9.30
C MET A 74 14.65 -3.92 -10.00
N MET A 75 13.70 -3.35 -9.26
CA MET A 75 12.43 -2.89 -9.84
C MET A 75 12.59 -1.65 -10.69
N ASP A 76 13.49 -0.74 -10.33
CA ASP A 76 13.85 0.41 -11.16
C ASP A 76 14.39 -0.03 -12.54
N ILE A 77 15.27 -1.04 -12.55
CA ILE A 77 15.84 -1.58 -13.80
C ILE A 77 14.79 -2.35 -14.63
N ILE A 78 13.92 -3.16 -13.97
CA ILE A 78 13.03 -4.10 -14.69
C ILE A 78 11.74 -3.43 -15.15
N LYS A 79 11.15 -2.55 -14.32
CA LYS A 79 9.78 -2.06 -14.51
C LYS A 79 9.69 -0.66 -15.10
N ASP A 80 10.72 0.15 -14.99
CA ASP A 80 10.73 1.55 -15.47
C ASP A 80 9.48 2.38 -15.06
N GLN A 81 8.81 1.96 -13.99
CA GLN A 81 7.59 2.57 -13.48
C GLN A 81 7.69 2.73 -11.97
N ALA A 82 7.83 3.96 -11.52
CA ALA A 82 8.14 4.33 -10.14
C ALA A 82 7.18 3.76 -9.09
N TRP A 83 5.91 3.53 -9.40
CA TRP A 83 4.95 2.98 -8.44
C TRP A 83 5.21 1.54 -7.97
N TRP A 84 6.11 0.79 -8.65
CA TRP A 84 6.50 -0.55 -8.20
C TRP A 84 7.45 -0.54 -7.01
N TYR A 85 8.16 0.54 -6.79
CA TYR A 85 9.20 0.64 -5.77
C TYR A 85 9.15 1.92 -4.93
N ASN A 86 8.46 2.97 -5.37
CA ASN A 86 8.29 4.18 -4.56
C ASN A 86 7.60 3.86 -3.23
N ILE A 87 8.05 4.50 -2.16
CA ILE A 87 7.54 4.37 -0.78
C ILE A 87 7.79 3.00 -0.11
N ILE A 88 8.52 2.10 -0.74
CA ILE A 88 8.78 0.77 -0.19
C ILE A 88 9.66 0.81 1.06
N LEU A 89 10.57 1.76 1.19
CA LEU A 89 11.39 1.93 2.41
C LEU A 89 10.56 2.30 3.66
N CYS A 90 9.33 2.77 3.50
CA CYS A 90 8.41 2.96 4.64
C CYS A 90 8.14 1.64 5.38
N PHE A 91 8.23 0.49 4.70
CA PHE A 91 8.00 -0.81 5.32
C PHE A 91 9.10 -1.18 6.35
N PRO A 92 10.40 -1.25 6.01
CA PRO A 92 11.45 -1.48 7.00
C PRO A 92 11.56 -0.33 8.02
N ALA A 93 11.26 0.92 7.65
CA ALA A 93 11.18 2.03 8.59
C ALA A 93 10.11 1.80 9.67
N GLY A 94 8.92 1.34 9.28
CA GLY A 94 7.86 0.95 10.22
C GLY A 94 8.26 -0.21 11.14
N MET A 95 9.00 -1.20 10.64
CA MET A 95 9.54 -2.30 11.44
C MET A 95 10.57 -1.80 12.48
N ILE A 96 11.46 -0.89 12.08
CA ILE A 96 12.43 -0.26 12.98
C ILE A 96 11.69 0.55 14.06
N LEU A 97 10.69 1.33 13.66
CA LEU A 97 9.83 2.07 14.58
C LEU A 97 9.17 1.13 15.61
N SER A 98 8.57 0.04 15.16
CA SER A 98 7.92 -0.95 16.02
C SER A 98 8.89 -1.57 17.02
N LYS A 99 10.10 -1.91 16.59
CA LYS A 99 11.14 -2.52 17.43
C LYS A 99 11.70 -1.55 18.49
N TYR A 100 11.85 -0.28 18.14
CA TYR A 100 12.45 0.74 19.00
C TYR A 100 11.45 1.81 19.44
N LYS A 101 10.17 1.43 19.53
CA LYS A 101 9.03 2.33 19.74
C LYS A 101 9.31 3.39 20.82
N ASP A 102 9.72 2.98 22.02
CA ASP A 102 9.87 3.90 23.14
C ASP A 102 10.98 4.94 22.91
N ARG A 103 12.11 4.50 22.30
CA ARG A 103 13.22 5.40 21.96
C ARG A 103 12.85 6.36 20.84
N VAL A 104 12.21 5.85 19.81
CA VAL A 104 11.81 6.64 18.64
C VAL A 104 10.72 7.62 19.01
N CYS A 105 9.70 7.21 19.78
CA CYS A 105 8.65 8.10 20.26
C CYS A 105 9.20 9.24 21.14
N SER A 106 10.19 8.98 21.99
CA SER A 106 10.83 10.03 22.80
C SER A 106 11.61 11.07 21.99
N ILE A 107 12.05 10.71 20.78
CA ILE A 107 12.72 11.65 19.85
C ILE A 107 11.69 12.39 19.00
N ILE A 108 10.70 11.67 18.48
CA ILE A 108 9.65 12.18 17.60
C ILE A 108 8.81 13.24 18.34
N GLN A 109 8.44 13.01 19.60
CA GLN A 109 7.63 13.94 20.41
C GLN A 109 8.32 15.28 20.72
N LYS A 110 9.55 15.50 20.30
CA LYS A 110 10.22 16.80 20.44
C LYS A 110 9.79 17.77 19.34
N PRO A 111 9.32 18.98 19.69
CA PRO A 111 8.88 19.94 18.65
C PRO A 111 9.96 20.27 17.62
N VAL A 112 11.22 20.20 18.00
CA VAL A 112 12.37 20.36 17.09
C VAL A 112 12.39 19.28 16.00
N PHE A 113 12.04 18.04 16.35
CA PHE A 113 11.98 16.94 15.39
C PHE A 113 10.86 17.18 14.36
N PHE A 114 9.70 17.61 14.80
CA PHE A 114 8.56 17.92 13.94
C PHE A 114 8.92 19.00 12.91
N VAL A 115 9.50 20.13 13.38
CA VAL A 115 9.96 21.20 12.50
C VAL A 115 11.04 20.72 11.53
N PHE A 116 11.99 19.92 12.02
CA PHE A 116 13.04 19.32 11.19
C PHE A 116 12.46 18.45 10.08
N MET A 117 11.49 17.57 10.37
CA MET A 117 10.90 16.68 9.39
C MET A 117 10.06 17.41 8.34
N ILE A 118 9.32 18.47 8.74
CA ILE A 118 8.61 19.33 7.78
C ILE A 118 9.61 20.04 6.87
N THR A 119 10.65 20.64 7.45
CA THR A 119 11.67 21.37 6.68
C THR A 119 12.39 20.43 5.71
N LEU A 120 12.76 19.23 6.17
CA LEU A 120 13.39 18.21 5.34
C LEU A 120 12.48 17.80 4.19
N ALA A 121 11.18 17.54 4.47
CA ALA A 121 10.22 17.17 3.44
C ALA A 121 10.05 18.30 2.41
N LEU A 122 9.95 19.54 2.83
CA LEU A 122 9.83 20.69 1.93
C LEU A 122 11.08 20.87 1.07
N VAL A 123 12.27 20.81 1.68
CA VAL A 123 13.55 20.95 0.93
C VAL A 123 13.67 19.81 -0.09
N LEU A 124 13.43 18.59 0.30
CA LEU A 124 13.49 17.47 -0.61
C LEU A 124 12.42 17.56 -1.71
N TYR A 125 11.22 18.03 -1.42
CA TYR A 125 10.18 18.27 -2.42
C TYR A 125 10.59 19.30 -3.45
N LEU A 126 11.21 20.40 -3.02
CA LEU A 126 11.64 21.49 -3.91
C LEU A 126 12.84 21.12 -4.78
N PHE A 127 13.73 20.26 -4.28
CA PHE A 127 14.98 19.89 -4.97
C PHE A 127 14.99 18.45 -5.52
N SER A 128 13.87 17.72 -5.42
CA SER A 128 13.90 16.29 -5.71
C SER A 128 13.36 15.94 -7.08
N PHE A 129 14.24 15.33 -7.86
CA PHE A 129 13.87 14.55 -9.04
C PHE A 129 14.42 13.12 -8.96
N SER A 130 14.80 12.65 -7.77
CA SER A 130 15.40 11.32 -7.58
C SER A 130 14.51 10.39 -6.76
N ILE A 131 14.58 9.09 -7.05
CA ILE A 131 13.89 8.01 -6.31
C ILE A 131 14.16 8.11 -4.81
N LEU A 132 15.43 8.34 -4.44
CA LEU A 132 15.85 8.44 -3.04
C LEU A 132 15.11 9.56 -2.30
N ALA A 133 14.88 10.70 -2.96
CA ALA A 133 14.18 11.83 -2.35
C ALA A 133 12.71 11.48 -2.08
N TYR A 134 12.03 10.81 -3.00
CA TYR A 134 10.65 10.34 -2.79
C TYR A 134 10.55 9.36 -1.62
N GLU A 135 11.49 8.42 -1.49
CA GLU A 135 11.54 7.49 -0.37
C GLU A 135 11.73 8.20 0.97
N ILE A 136 12.66 9.17 1.03
CA ILE A 136 12.91 9.93 2.26
C ILE A 136 11.70 10.80 2.64
N ILE A 137 11.08 11.47 1.65
CA ILE A 137 9.86 12.28 1.88
C ILE A 137 8.74 11.39 2.42
N SER A 138 8.57 10.20 1.86
CA SER A 138 7.52 9.25 2.29
C SER A 138 7.75 8.76 3.71
N ILE A 139 8.99 8.45 4.08
CA ILE A 139 9.37 8.09 5.45
C ILE A 139 9.11 9.28 6.39
N ALA A 140 9.54 10.49 6.01
CA ALA A 140 9.31 11.70 6.79
C ALA A 140 7.81 11.93 7.04
N PHE A 141 6.98 11.79 6.01
CA PHE A 141 5.53 11.90 6.12
C PHE A 141 4.93 10.86 7.07
N CYS A 142 5.36 9.60 6.98
CA CYS A 142 4.93 8.55 7.91
C CYS A 142 5.29 8.90 9.36
N PHE A 143 6.50 9.39 9.60
CA PHE A 143 6.91 9.82 10.95
C PHE A 143 6.11 11.01 11.45
N LEU A 144 5.78 11.99 10.61
CA LEU A 144 4.90 13.11 10.97
C LEU A 144 3.51 12.64 11.40
N ILE A 145 2.92 11.68 10.68
CA ILE A 145 1.62 11.10 11.07
C ILE A 145 1.73 10.40 12.42
N VAL A 146 2.79 9.60 12.64
CA VAL A 146 3.02 8.91 13.92
C VAL A 146 3.16 9.92 15.05
N ASP A 147 3.86 11.04 14.82
CA ASP A 147 4.04 12.12 15.78
C ASP A 147 2.70 12.75 16.16
N VAL A 148 1.89 13.14 15.18
CA VAL A 148 0.54 13.69 15.42
C VAL A 148 -0.33 12.71 16.20
N CYS A 149 -0.30 11.43 15.86
CA CYS A 149 -1.05 10.38 16.56
C CYS A 149 -0.53 10.14 17.99
N ALA A 150 0.76 10.35 18.24
CA ALA A 150 1.36 10.21 19.56
C ALA A 150 1.02 11.41 20.50
N PHE A 151 0.88 12.63 19.92
CA PHE A 151 0.48 13.81 20.69
C PHE A 151 -0.98 13.79 21.09
N LYS A 152 -1.85 13.28 20.25
CA LYS A 152 -3.30 13.27 20.47
C LYS A 152 -3.87 11.91 20.13
N GLU A 153 -4.43 11.23 21.13
CA GLU A 153 -5.26 10.06 20.86
C GLU A 153 -6.42 10.45 19.95
N ILE A 154 -6.33 10.09 18.69
CA ILE A 154 -7.41 10.32 17.73
C ILE A 154 -8.41 9.17 17.87
N LYS A 155 -9.33 9.33 18.81
CA LYS A 155 -10.49 8.44 18.97
C LYS A 155 -11.60 8.95 18.06
N ASN A 156 -11.71 8.37 16.88
CA ASN A 156 -12.74 8.71 15.90
C ASN A 156 -13.32 7.42 15.31
N ASP A 157 -14.60 7.20 15.52
CA ASP A 157 -15.31 6.01 15.06
C ASP A 157 -15.27 5.88 13.52
N ILE A 158 -15.23 7.01 12.82
CA ILE A 158 -15.10 7.03 11.35
C ILE A 158 -13.76 6.45 10.93
N PHE A 159 -12.64 6.89 11.54
CA PHE A 159 -11.32 6.34 11.24
C PHE A 159 -11.19 4.87 11.63
N HIS A 160 -11.79 4.48 12.74
CA HIS A 160 -11.84 3.07 13.12
C HIS A 160 -12.61 2.24 12.10
N PHE A 161 -13.79 2.70 11.69
CA PHE A 161 -14.59 2.05 10.66
C PHE A 161 -13.83 1.98 9.33
N LEU A 162 -13.25 3.07 8.85
CA LEU A 162 -12.46 3.10 7.62
C LEU A 162 -11.27 2.14 7.67
N GLY A 163 -10.58 2.09 8.82
CA GLY A 163 -9.45 1.19 9.04
C GLY A 163 -9.79 -0.29 8.84
N GLN A 164 -11.03 -0.69 9.13
CA GLN A 164 -11.49 -2.07 8.93
C GLN A 164 -11.65 -2.45 7.45
N TYR A 165 -11.78 -1.47 6.56
CA TYR A 165 -12.04 -1.68 5.13
C TYR A 165 -10.91 -1.19 4.22
N VAL A 166 -9.76 -0.79 4.78
CA VAL A 166 -8.64 -0.23 4.00
C VAL A 166 -8.20 -1.14 2.87
N PHE A 167 -8.11 -2.43 3.11
CA PHE A 167 -7.68 -3.40 2.11
C PHE A 167 -8.70 -3.53 0.98
N GLU A 168 -9.98 -3.67 1.31
CA GLU A 168 -11.07 -3.79 0.35
C GLU A 168 -11.23 -2.49 -0.46
N ILE A 169 -11.14 -1.34 0.21
CA ILE A 169 -11.14 -0.02 -0.45
C ILE A 169 -10.01 0.05 -1.46
N TYR A 170 -8.80 -0.30 -1.06
CA TYR A 170 -7.63 -0.23 -1.91
C TYR A 170 -7.76 -1.13 -3.16
N ILE A 171 -8.23 -2.36 -2.98
CA ILE A 171 -8.40 -3.30 -4.09
C ILE A 171 -9.51 -2.86 -5.05
N LEU A 172 -10.60 -2.28 -4.54
CA LEU A 172 -11.82 -2.01 -5.32
C LEU A 172 -11.92 -0.58 -5.85
N GLN A 173 -11.12 0.38 -5.34
CA GLN A 173 -11.21 1.79 -5.74
C GLN A 173 -11.08 2.01 -7.26
N ARG A 174 -10.25 1.25 -7.94
CA ARG A 174 -10.08 1.39 -9.40
C ARG A 174 -11.29 0.93 -10.20
N ILE A 175 -12.22 0.19 -9.60
CA ILE A 175 -13.48 -0.19 -10.25
C ILE A 175 -14.31 1.05 -10.49
N SER A 176 -14.58 1.82 -9.44
CA SER A 176 -15.34 3.06 -9.53
C SER A 176 -14.64 4.08 -10.43
N MET A 177 -13.32 4.22 -10.30
CA MET A 177 -12.52 5.11 -11.16
C MET A 177 -12.65 4.75 -12.65
N ASN A 178 -12.50 3.48 -13.00
CA ASN A 178 -12.60 3.03 -14.40
C ASN A 178 -14.00 3.18 -15.00
N ILE A 179 -15.05 3.11 -14.17
CA ILE A 179 -16.43 3.25 -14.63
C ILE A 179 -16.79 4.71 -14.88
N PHE A 180 -16.40 5.60 -13.96
CA PHE A 180 -16.88 6.99 -13.96
C PHE A 180 -15.95 8.00 -14.64
N ASP A 181 -14.70 7.62 -14.96
CA ASP A 181 -13.68 8.48 -15.57
C ASP A 181 -14.16 9.25 -16.82
N ARG A 182 -15.13 8.70 -17.57
CA ARG A 182 -15.62 9.27 -18.83
C ARG A 182 -16.91 10.09 -18.69
N TYR A 183 -17.57 10.08 -17.53
CA TYR A 183 -18.97 10.54 -17.41
C TYR A 183 -19.15 11.71 -16.47
N LEU A 184 -18.19 12.03 -15.61
CA LEU A 184 -18.37 12.98 -14.53
C LEU A 184 -17.27 14.05 -14.51
N ASN A 185 -17.64 15.27 -14.07
CA ASN A 185 -16.71 16.36 -13.79
C ASN A 185 -15.85 16.05 -12.55
N ASP A 186 -14.65 16.60 -12.46
CA ASP A 186 -13.61 16.25 -11.47
C ASP A 186 -14.09 16.14 -10.02
N TRP A 187 -14.86 17.11 -9.53
CA TRP A 187 -15.36 17.10 -8.15
C TRP A 187 -16.48 16.06 -7.92
N ILE A 188 -17.40 15.96 -8.86
CA ILE A 188 -18.49 14.97 -8.80
C ILE A 188 -17.90 13.57 -8.93
N TYR A 189 -16.95 13.40 -9.85
CA TYR A 189 -16.20 12.16 -10.03
C TYR A 189 -15.54 11.69 -8.71
N LEU A 190 -14.82 12.59 -8.03
CA LEU A 190 -14.15 12.26 -6.76
C LEU A 190 -15.16 11.76 -5.72
N ILE A 191 -16.26 12.51 -5.49
CA ILE A 191 -17.28 12.17 -4.50
C ILE A 191 -17.95 10.83 -4.83
N VAL A 192 -18.36 10.65 -6.07
CA VAL A 192 -19.04 9.42 -6.53
C VAL A 192 -18.10 8.23 -6.43
N CYS A 193 -16.83 8.36 -6.85
CA CYS A 193 -15.85 7.29 -6.72
C CYS A 193 -15.62 6.88 -5.27
N ILE A 194 -15.52 7.83 -4.35
CA ILE A 194 -15.39 7.54 -2.92
C ILE A 194 -16.61 6.75 -2.41
N LEU A 195 -17.82 7.27 -2.63
CA LEU A 195 -19.04 6.64 -2.14
C LEU A 195 -19.24 5.23 -2.71
N VAL A 196 -19.06 5.06 -4.02
CA VAL A 196 -19.21 3.76 -4.68
C VAL A 196 -18.14 2.79 -4.19
N THR A 197 -16.90 3.25 -4.00
CA THR A 197 -15.83 2.39 -3.46
C THR A 197 -16.17 1.89 -2.06
N PHE A 198 -16.72 2.72 -1.19
CA PHE A 198 -17.16 2.30 0.15
C PHE A 198 -18.26 1.26 0.09
N VAL A 199 -19.27 1.46 -0.75
CA VAL A 199 -20.37 0.49 -0.92
C VAL A 199 -19.82 -0.84 -1.43
N LEU A 200 -18.92 -0.80 -2.40
CA LEU A 200 -18.26 -2.01 -2.92
C LEU A 200 -17.42 -2.72 -1.85
N ALA A 201 -16.61 -1.98 -1.09
CA ALA A 201 -15.76 -2.53 -0.03
C ALA A 201 -16.59 -3.20 1.07
N TYR A 202 -17.66 -2.54 1.51
CA TYR A 202 -18.59 -3.10 2.50
C TYR A 202 -19.22 -4.41 2.04
N ASN A 203 -19.76 -4.44 0.81
CA ASN A 203 -20.38 -5.63 0.25
C ASN A 203 -19.36 -6.75 0.01
N PHE A 204 -18.16 -6.41 -0.44
CA PHE A 204 -17.08 -7.36 -0.67
C PHE A 204 -16.67 -8.07 0.63
N LYS A 205 -16.46 -7.31 1.71
CA LYS A 205 -16.13 -7.86 3.02
C LYS A 205 -17.24 -8.77 3.57
N LYS A 206 -18.51 -8.39 3.37
CA LYS A 206 -19.65 -9.22 3.76
C LYS A 206 -19.70 -10.54 2.96
N LEU A 207 -19.29 -10.52 1.70
CA LEU A 207 -19.17 -11.74 0.89
C LEU A 207 -18.00 -12.60 1.36
N GLU A 208 -16.85 -12.00 1.65
CA GLU A 208 -15.65 -12.68 2.14
C GLU A 208 -15.96 -13.42 3.45
N THR A 209 -16.56 -12.75 4.42
CA THR A 209 -16.97 -13.38 5.70
C THR A 209 -17.96 -14.53 5.52
N LYS A 210 -18.84 -14.46 4.52
CA LYS A 210 -19.74 -15.58 4.20
C LYS A 210 -18.99 -16.75 3.59
N VAL A 211 -18.02 -16.50 2.70
CA VAL A 211 -17.21 -17.55 2.07
C VAL A 211 -16.32 -18.23 3.10
N ASP A 212 -15.71 -17.48 4.00
CA ASP A 212 -14.89 -18.01 5.10
C ASP A 212 -15.75 -18.85 6.07
N GLY A 213 -17.00 -18.44 6.29
CA GLY A 213 -17.98 -19.20 7.10
C GLY A 213 -18.44 -20.54 6.48
N LEU A 214 -18.25 -20.73 5.19
CA LEU A 214 -18.64 -21.96 4.47
C LEU A 214 -17.66 -23.14 4.68
N HIS A 215 -16.72 -23.05 5.62
CA HIS A 215 -15.77 -24.13 5.98
C HIS A 215 -14.90 -24.70 4.84
N ILE A 216 -14.90 -24.07 3.64
CA ILE A 216 -14.17 -24.58 2.48
C ILE A 216 -12.66 -24.57 2.73
N PHE A 217 -12.16 -23.67 3.57
CA PHE A 217 -10.73 -23.50 3.86
C PHE A 217 -10.26 -24.05 5.22
N LYS A 218 -11.16 -24.61 6.06
CA LYS A 218 -10.77 -25.17 7.37
C LYS A 218 -9.86 -26.39 7.31
N ASN A 219 -9.73 -27.01 6.13
CA ASN A 219 -8.92 -28.21 5.96
C ASN A 219 -7.49 -27.93 5.46
N PHE A 220 -7.06 -26.69 5.37
CA PHE A 220 -5.73 -26.30 4.90
C PHE A 220 -4.87 -25.58 5.97
N SER A 221 -5.32 -25.55 7.20
CA SER A 221 -4.56 -24.98 8.33
C SER A 221 -3.94 -26.08 9.21
#